data_29131962ff6e3d9540a0d6208649e4a6
#
_entry.id   29131962ff6e3d9540a0d6208649e4a6
#
_cell.length_a   1.000
_cell.length_b   1.000
_cell.length_c   1.000
_cell.angle_alpha   90.00
_cell.angle_beta   90.00
_cell.angle_gamma   90.00
#
_symmetry.space_group_name_H-M   'P 1'
#
loop_
_entity.id
_entity.type
_entity.pdbx_description
1 polymer ?
#
loop_
_entity_poly.entity_id
_entity_poly.type
_entity_poly.pdbx_seq_one_letter_code
_entity_poly.pdbx_strand_id
1 'polypeptide(L)'
;FSNLDVPLHAGAIWTTYNALYEVQRPESETGWEFFASSQNIAWKTGTSFGFRDAWAVGTTPEYVIGVWAGNADGEGRPGLTGISSAAPILFDLMNLMEPSGWFKEPLDDLTMIKVCSLSGYRAGPDCNETEEVPACVRCARTIKLFTSTKQEQNRLQQIVFLHLR
;
A
#
# COMPACT_ATOMS: atom_id res chain seq x y z
N PHE A 1 14.83 3.09 -21.62
CA PHE A 1 14.56 2.26 -20.41
C PHE A 1 14.00 0.88 -20.75
N SER A 2 14.16 0.36 -21.97
CA SER A 2 13.46 -0.83 -22.48
C SER A 2 14.13 -2.19 -22.18
N ASN A 3 15.17 -2.26 -21.36
CA ASN A 3 15.88 -3.53 -21.04
C ASN A 3 16.35 -3.64 -19.58
N LEU A 4 15.60 -3.06 -18.64
CA LEU A 4 15.79 -3.46 -17.24
C LEU A 4 15.06 -4.78 -17.05
N ASP A 5 15.80 -5.83 -16.78
CA ASP A 5 15.27 -7.13 -16.34
C ASP A 5 14.66 -6.92 -14.93
N VAL A 6 13.42 -6.42 -14.91
CA VAL A 6 12.73 -6.09 -13.66
C VAL A 6 12.29 -7.41 -13.04
N PRO A 7 12.80 -7.78 -11.86
CA PRO A 7 12.51 -9.09 -11.25
C PRO A 7 11.05 -9.22 -10.80
N LEU A 8 10.29 -8.11 -10.80
CA LEU A 8 8.90 -8.06 -10.36
C LEU A 8 7.95 -8.05 -11.57
N HIS A 9 6.89 -8.83 -11.48
CA HIS A 9 5.83 -8.86 -12.50
C HIS A 9 4.96 -7.61 -12.44
N ALA A 10 4.52 -7.14 -13.60
CA ALA A 10 3.69 -5.93 -13.73
C ALA A 10 2.40 -6.02 -12.90
N GLY A 11 1.74 -7.18 -12.88
CA GLY A 11 0.56 -7.43 -12.05
C GLY A 11 0.86 -7.33 -10.56
N ALA A 12 2.02 -7.78 -10.09
CA ALA A 12 2.42 -7.67 -8.69
C ALA A 12 2.69 -6.21 -8.30
N ILE A 13 3.36 -5.46 -9.17
CA ILE A 13 3.63 -4.03 -8.98
C ILE A 13 2.31 -3.26 -8.91
N TRP A 14 1.42 -3.49 -9.87
CA TRP A 14 0.12 -2.80 -9.94
C TRP A 14 -0.76 -3.11 -8.72
N THR A 15 -0.84 -4.37 -8.30
CA THR A 15 -1.59 -4.77 -7.10
C THR A 15 -1.01 -4.11 -5.85
N THR A 16 0.33 -4.00 -5.76
CA THR A 16 1.00 -3.30 -4.65
C THR A 16 0.65 -1.81 -4.65
N TYR A 17 0.67 -1.15 -5.81
CA TYR A 17 0.30 0.26 -5.89
C TYR A 17 -1.15 0.52 -5.52
N ASN A 18 -2.08 -0.36 -5.89
CA ASN A 18 -3.48 -0.25 -5.45
C ASN A 18 -3.61 -0.38 -3.92
N ALA A 19 -2.92 -1.33 -3.31
CA ALA A 19 -2.89 -1.44 -1.85
C ALA A 19 -2.28 -0.20 -1.18
N LEU A 20 -1.26 0.42 -1.79
CA LEU A 20 -0.66 1.65 -1.29
C LEU A 20 -1.53 2.91 -1.54
N TYR A 21 -2.39 2.88 -2.54
CA TYR A 21 -3.37 3.93 -2.79
C TYR A 21 -4.43 4.00 -1.69
N GLU A 22 -4.85 2.85 -1.17
CA GLU A 22 -5.86 2.73 -0.11
C GLU A 22 -5.32 3.05 1.30
N VAL A 23 -4.02 3.33 1.44
CA VAL A 23 -3.44 3.72 2.74
C VAL A 23 -4.08 5.03 3.21
N GLN A 24 -4.57 5.03 4.44
CA GLN A 24 -5.21 6.19 5.05
C GLN A 24 -4.27 7.41 5.03
N ARG A 25 -4.74 8.50 4.43
CA ARG A 25 -4.00 9.77 4.36
C ARG A 25 -3.99 10.51 5.70
N PRO A 26 -3.05 11.45 5.91
CA PRO A 26 -3.05 12.32 7.08
C PRO A 26 -4.37 13.09 7.23
N GLU A 27 -4.67 13.55 8.45
CA GLU A 27 -5.89 14.34 8.71
C GLU A 27 -5.98 15.61 7.86
N SER A 28 -4.85 16.22 7.49
CA SER A 28 -4.77 17.37 6.58
C SER A 28 -5.30 17.06 5.17
N GLU A 29 -5.29 15.80 4.80
CA GLU A 29 -5.77 15.29 3.50
C GLU A 29 -7.13 14.61 3.61
N THR A 30 -7.86 14.79 4.72
CA THR A 30 -9.17 14.16 4.91
C THR A 30 -10.16 14.66 3.85
N GLY A 31 -10.88 13.72 3.24
CA GLY A 31 -11.86 14.05 2.19
C GLY A 31 -11.24 14.29 0.80
N TRP A 32 -9.97 13.99 0.62
CA TRP A 32 -9.28 14.12 -0.68
C TRP A 32 -10.03 13.43 -1.83
N GLU A 33 -10.76 12.36 -1.55
CA GLU A 33 -11.55 11.59 -2.53
C GLU A 33 -12.67 12.42 -3.17
N PHE A 34 -13.11 13.48 -2.50
CA PHE A 34 -14.18 14.36 -2.97
C PHE A 34 -13.68 15.58 -3.77
N PHE A 35 -12.37 15.77 -3.84
CA PHE A 35 -11.79 16.90 -4.58
C PHE A 35 -11.26 16.47 -5.92
N ALA A 36 -11.79 17.03 -7.01
CA ALA A 36 -11.36 16.74 -8.37
C ALA A 36 -9.88 17.08 -8.66
N SER A 37 -9.27 17.94 -7.84
CA SER A 37 -7.85 18.29 -7.91
C SER A 37 -6.94 17.30 -7.17
N SER A 38 -7.49 16.35 -6.43
CA SER A 38 -6.70 15.39 -5.68
C SER A 38 -6.05 14.38 -6.61
N GLN A 39 -4.76 14.18 -6.44
CA GLN A 39 -4.01 13.21 -7.21
C GLN A 39 -4.14 11.79 -6.64
N ASN A 40 -4.16 10.81 -7.52
CA ASN A 40 -4.05 9.40 -7.17
C ASN A 40 -2.59 9.07 -6.88
N ILE A 41 -2.25 8.83 -5.63
CA ILE A 41 -0.88 8.61 -5.17
C ILE A 41 -0.80 7.29 -4.44
N ALA A 42 0.05 6.37 -4.91
CA ALA A 42 0.45 5.21 -4.13
C ALA A 42 1.53 5.65 -3.15
N TRP A 43 1.31 5.50 -1.84
CA TRP A 43 2.21 6.07 -0.85
C TRP A 43 2.40 5.21 0.39
N LYS A 44 3.52 5.43 1.10
CA LYS A 44 3.83 4.74 2.34
C LYS A 44 4.72 5.58 3.23
N THR A 45 4.46 5.51 4.55
CA THR A 45 5.34 6.07 5.57
C THR A 45 6.24 5.02 6.19
N GLY A 46 7.34 5.48 6.73
CA GLY A 46 8.23 4.73 7.61
C GLY A 46 8.63 5.59 8.81
N THR A 47 8.76 4.96 9.97
CA THR A 47 9.32 5.59 11.18
C THR A 47 10.34 4.63 11.76
N SER A 48 11.58 5.09 11.95
CA SER A 48 12.62 4.27 12.55
C SER A 48 12.42 4.12 14.05
N PHE A 49 13.01 3.08 14.60
CA PHE A 49 13.02 2.88 16.06
C PHE A 49 13.64 4.08 16.79
N GLY A 50 12.99 4.53 17.84
CA GLY A 50 13.42 5.70 18.61
C GLY A 50 13.13 7.04 17.95
N PHE A 51 12.24 7.09 16.94
CA PHE A 51 11.83 8.33 16.29
C PHE A 51 13.00 9.14 15.68
N ARG A 52 13.97 8.45 15.11
CA ARG A 52 15.16 9.08 14.51
C ARG A 52 14.90 9.56 13.09
N ASP A 53 14.14 8.74 12.34
CA ASP A 53 13.85 8.98 10.94
C ASP A 53 12.36 8.86 10.68
N ALA A 54 11.80 9.86 10.06
CA ALA A 54 10.44 9.88 9.55
C ALA A 54 10.51 9.93 8.02
N TRP A 55 9.97 8.92 7.35
CA TRP A 55 9.93 8.82 5.90
C TRP A 55 8.51 8.87 5.38
N ALA A 56 8.33 9.49 4.22
CA ALA A 56 7.16 9.31 3.38
C ALA A 56 7.62 9.21 1.93
N VAL A 57 7.14 8.20 1.22
CA VAL A 57 7.41 8.01 -0.21
C VAL A 57 6.08 7.91 -0.92
N GLY A 58 5.91 8.67 -1.99
CA GLY A 58 4.75 8.66 -2.85
C GLY A 58 5.15 8.50 -4.32
N THR A 59 4.33 7.83 -5.09
CA THR A 59 4.55 7.63 -6.52
C THR A 59 3.27 7.76 -7.31
N THR A 60 3.39 8.34 -8.47
CA THR A 60 2.43 8.41 -9.57
C THR A 60 3.08 7.81 -10.81
N PRO A 61 2.39 7.67 -11.95
CA PRO A 61 3.04 7.22 -13.19
C PRO A 61 4.23 8.07 -13.63
N GLU A 62 4.23 9.37 -13.33
CA GLU A 62 5.24 10.34 -13.79
C GLU A 62 6.26 10.71 -12.73
N TYR A 63 5.89 10.64 -11.44
CA TYR A 63 6.70 11.18 -10.36
C TYR A 63 6.92 10.17 -9.24
N VAL A 64 8.10 10.23 -8.64
CA VAL A 64 8.41 9.58 -7.36
C VAL A 64 9.00 10.64 -6.45
N ILE A 65 8.37 10.87 -5.30
CA ILE A 65 8.84 11.81 -4.28
C ILE A 65 9.10 11.05 -2.99
N GLY A 66 10.29 11.24 -2.44
CA GLY A 66 10.66 10.75 -1.12
C GLY A 66 10.96 11.92 -0.19
N VAL A 67 10.35 11.93 0.98
CA VAL A 67 10.57 12.93 2.03
C VAL A 67 11.18 12.24 3.24
N TRP A 68 12.26 12.80 3.73
CA TRP A 68 12.87 12.43 4.99
C TRP A 68 12.87 13.61 5.96
N ALA A 69 12.47 13.36 7.18
CA ALA A 69 12.58 14.31 8.28
C ALA A 69 13.29 13.61 9.45
N GLY A 70 14.30 14.28 10.00
CA GLY A 70 15.13 13.71 11.06
C GLY A 70 16.23 14.67 11.50
N ASN A 71 17.07 14.21 12.42
CA ASN A 71 18.26 14.95 12.82
C ASN A 71 19.50 14.37 12.14
N ALA A 72 20.39 15.23 11.68
CA ALA A 72 21.64 14.82 11.05
C ALA A 72 22.60 14.07 11.99
N ASP A 73 22.46 14.29 13.30
CA ASP A 73 23.20 13.62 14.36
C ASP A 73 22.62 12.25 14.76
N GLY A 74 21.43 11.90 14.23
CA GLY A 74 20.72 10.66 14.52
C GLY A 74 20.01 10.64 15.87
N GLU A 75 19.89 11.79 16.55
CA GLU A 75 19.07 11.87 17.76
C GLU A 75 17.59 11.73 17.46
N GLY A 76 16.91 10.87 18.24
CA GLY A 76 15.47 10.68 18.12
C GLY A 76 14.68 11.83 18.74
N ARG A 77 13.57 12.20 18.12
CA ARG A 77 12.60 13.18 18.66
C ARG A 77 11.27 12.49 18.92
N PRO A 78 10.84 12.36 20.19
CA PRO A 78 9.51 11.80 20.49
C PRO A 78 8.41 12.49 19.68
N GLY A 79 7.58 11.70 19.00
CA GLY A 79 6.51 12.20 18.12
C GLY A 79 6.92 12.47 16.66
N LEU A 80 8.20 12.36 16.30
CA LEU A 80 8.65 12.43 14.92
C LEU A 80 8.26 11.14 14.21
N THR A 81 7.16 11.16 13.47
CA THR A 81 6.67 10.00 12.71
C THR A 81 6.53 10.33 11.23
N GLY A 82 6.58 9.29 10.39
CA GLY A 82 6.37 9.47 8.95
C GLY A 82 5.04 10.13 8.63
N ILE A 83 3.97 9.75 9.34
CA ILE A 83 2.63 10.30 9.10
C ILE A 83 2.48 11.77 9.53
N SER A 84 3.09 12.17 10.65
CA SER A 84 2.92 13.53 11.19
C SER A 84 3.93 14.54 10.63
N SER A 85 5.12 14.09 10.20
CA SER A 85 6.22 14.98 9.86
C SER A 85 6.61 14.94 8.39
N ALA A 86 6.64 13.76 7.76
CA ALA A 86 7.06 13.62 6.38
C ALA A 86 5.88 13.59 5.39
N ALA A 87 4.74 12.99 5.77
CA ALA A 87 3.61 12.85 4.87
C ALA A 87 2.98 14.19 4.46
N PRO A 88 2.76 15.19 5.34
CA PRO A 88 2.24 16.49 4.91
C PRO A 88 3.11 17.14 3.83
N ILE A 89 4.43 17.11 4.01
CA ILE A 89 5.38 17.66 3.04
C ILE A 89 5.31 16.89 1.71
N LEU A 90 5.15 15.56 1.76
CA LEU A 90 4.98 14.75 0.56
C LEU A 90 3.75 15.19 -0.23
N PHE A 91 2.59 15.34 0.43
CA PHE A 91 1.36 15.73 -0.24
C PHE A 91 1.41 17.16 -0.77
N ASP A 92 2.00 18.11 -0.01
CA ASP A 92 2.22 19.47 -0.48
C ASP A 92 3.07 19.49 -1.76
N LEU A 93 4.16 18.71 -1.81
CA LEU A 93 5.00 18.60 -3.00
C LEU A 93 4.26 17.92 -4.16
N MET A 94 3.51 16.86 -3.91
CA MET A 94 2.71 16.20 -4.95
C MET A 94 1.65 17.14 -5.54
N ASN A 95 1.01 17.97 -4.72
CA ASN A 95 0.02 18.94 -5.17
C ASN A 95 0.60 20.08 -6.04
N LEU A 96 1.92 20.28 -6.03
CA LEU A 96 2.61 21.21 -6.91
C LEU A 96 2.93 20.60 -8.29
N MET A 97 2.87 19.26 -8.41
CA MET A 97 3.14 18.58 -9.66
C MET A 97 1.91 18.62 -10.58
N GLU A 98 2.16 18.49 -11.89
CA GLU A 98 1.06 18.31 -12.84
C GLU A 98 0.27 17.05 -12.50
N PRO A 99 -1.08 17.11 -12.53
CA PRO A 99 -1.91 15.95 -12.26
C PRO A 99 -1.59 14.80 -13.21
N SER A 100 -1.29 13.65 -12.66
CA SER A 100 -1.09 12.43 -13.42
C SER A 100 -2.28 11.48 -13.24
N GLY A 101 -2.48 10.59 -14.23
CA GLY A 101 -3.47 9.53 -14.12
C GLY A 101 -3.06 8.45 -13.13
N TRP A 102 -3.77 7.33 -13.15
CA TRP A 102 -3.39 6.14 -12.40
C TRP A 102 -2.56 5.19 -13.27
N PHE A 103 -1.83 4.30 -12.64
CA PHE A 103 -1.05 3.27 -13.32
C PHE A 103 -1.93 2.40 -14.20
N LYS A 104 -1.49 2.17 -15.44
CA LYS A 104 -2.23 1.33 -16.38
C LYS A 104 -2.29 -0.11 -15.88
N GLU A 105 -3.49 -0.66 -15.88
CA GLU A 105 -3.74 -2.05 -15.50
C GLU A 105 -3.07 -3.03 -16.48
N PRO A 106 -2.20 -3.92 -16.00
CA PRO A 106 -1.51 -4.91 -16.84
C PRO A 106 -2.39 -6.16 -17.03
N LEU A 107 -3.40 -6.06 -17.87
CA LEU A 107 -4.41 -7.12 -18.09
C LEU A 107 -3.81 -8.49 -18.42
N ASP A 108 -2.68 -8.51 -19.13
CA ASP A 108 -2.00 -9.77 -19.52
C ASP A 108 -1.33 -10.49 -18.35
N ASP A 109 -1.10 -9.79 -17.23
CA ASP A 109 -0.43 -10.33 -16.04
C ASP A 109 -1.35 -10.35 -14.79
N LEU A 110 -2.65 -10.15 -14.98
CA LEU A 110 -3.66 -10.23 -13.94
C LEU A 110 -4.64 -11.37 -14.18
N THR A 111 -5.13 -11.95 -13.10
CA THR A 111 -6.22 -12.93 -13.10
C THR A 111 -7.13 -12.69 -11.90
N MET A 112 -8.41 -12.97 -12.05
CA MET A 112 -9.35 -12.91 -10.94
C MET A 112 -9.21 -14.16 -10.07
N ILE A 113 -9.14 -13.97 -8.77
CA ILE A 113 -9.14 -15.07 -7.79
C ILE A 113 -10.23 -14.85 -6.75
N LYS A 114 -10.82 -15.94 -6.28
CA LYS A 114 -11.75 -15.89 -5.14
C LYS A 114 -10.97 -15.93 -3.83
N VAL A 115 -11.19 -14.93 -3.02
CA VAL A 115 -10.65 -14.84 -1.66
C VAL A 115 -11.78 -14.86 -0.63
N CYS A 116 -11.46 -15.28 0.56
CA CYS A 116 -12.37 -15.20 1.69
C CYS A 116 -12.44 -13.74 2.17
N SER A 117 -13.64 -13.14 2.19
CA SER A 117 -13.82 -11.73 2.58
C SER A 117 -13.38 -11.45 4.03
N LEU A 118 -13.36 -12.47 4.90
CA LEU A 118 -12.95 -12.34 6.29
C LEU A 118 -11.44 -12.43 6.51
N SER A 119 -10.73 -13.24 5.71
CA SER A 119 -9.31 -13.51 5.92
C SER A 119 -8.39 -12.99 4.83
N GLY A 120 -8.91 -12.62 3.66
CA GLY A 120 -8.14 -12.21 2.50
C GLY A 120 -7.37 -13.36 1.82
N TYR A 121 -7.43 -14.59 2.33
CA TYR A 121 -6.78 -15.74 1.71
C TYR A 121 -7.64 -16.34 0.60
N ARG A 122 -6.99 -17.09 -0.30
CA ARG A 122 -7.72 -17.80 -1.34
C ARG A 122 -8.83 -18.66 -0.73
N ALA A 123 -10.06 -18.50 -1.24
CA ALA A 123 -11.24 -19.20 -0.72
C ALA A 123 -11.11 -20.72 -0.89
N GLY A 124 -11.32 -21.45 0.20
CA GLY A 124 -11.47 -22.91 0.20
C GLY A 124 -12.93 -23.32 0.04
N PRO A 125 -13.20 -24.64 -0.06
CA PRO A 125 -14.57 -25.17 -0.22
C PRO A 125 -15.51 -24.82 0.95
N ASP A 126 -14.96 -24.56 2.14
CA ASP A 126 -15.73 -24.24 3.36
C ASP A 126 -15.88 -22.73 3.61
N CYS A 127 -15.44 -21.89 2.67
CA CYS A 127 -15.55 -20.45 2.81
C CYS A 127 -16.92 -19.97 2.31
N ASN A 128 -17.76 -19.50 3.23
CA ASN A 128 -19.13 -19.05 2.93
C ASN A 128 -19.20 -17.63 2.36
N GLU A 129 -18.23 -16.78 2.69
CA GLU A 129 -18.18 -15.39 2.25
C GLU A 129 -16.95 -15.17 1.38
N THR A 130 -17.17 -14.97 0.09
CA THR A 130 -16.08 -14.83 -0.88
C THR A 130 -16.27 -13.59 -1.74
N GLU A 131 -15.15 -12.98 -2.13
CA GLU A 131 -15.10 -11.91 -3.11
C GLU A 131 -14.09 -12.24 -4.21
N GLU A 132 -14.26 -11.65 -5.39
CA GLU A 132 -13.31 -11.78 -6.50
C GLU A 132 -12.39 -10.56 -6.52
N VAL A 133 -11.08 -10.82 -6.47
CA VAL A 133 -10.06 -9.76 -6.50
C VAL A 133 -9.05 -10.02 -7.61
N PRO A 134 -8.52 -8.96 -8.24
CA PRO A 134 -7.43 -9.10 -9.19
C PRO A 134 -6.13 -9.50 -8.46
N ALA A 135 -5.42 -10.44 -9.02
CA ALA A 135 -4.12 -10.87 -8.52
C ALA A 135 -3.14 -11.10 -9.67
N CYS A 136 -1.87 -10.85 -9.44
CA CYS A 136 -0.81 -11.21 -10.37
C CYS A 136 -0.90 -12.72 -10.70
N VAL A 137 -0.83 -13.09 -11.97
CA VAL A 137 -0.96 -14.49 -12.44
C VAL A 137 -0.01 -15.43 -11.69
N ARG A 138 1.23 -15.03 -11.48
CA ARG A 138 2.21 -15.84 -10.72
C ARG A 138 1.90 -15.83 -9.22
N CYS A 139 1.51 -14.70 -8.66
CA CYS A 139 1.14 -14.60 -7.25
C CYS A 139 -0.04 -15.52 -6.94
N ALA A 140 -1.04 -15.55 -7.82
CA ALA A 140 -2.22 -16.41 -7.67
C ALA A 140 -1.89 -17.90 -7.53
N ARG A 141 -0.77 -18.36 -8.13
CA ARG A 141 -0.31 -19.77 -8.00
C ARG A 141 0.34 -20.08 -6.67
N THR A 142 0.92 -19.08 -6.01
CA THR A 142 1.66 -19.20 -4.74
C THR A 142 0.81 -18.88 -3.52
N ILE A 143 -0.33 -18.23 -3.69
CA ILE A 143 -1.26 -17.96 -2.59
C ILE A 143 -1.81 -19.28 -2.07
N LYS A 144 -1.43 -19.62 -0.84
CA LYS A 144 -1.88 -20.83 -0.16
C LYS A 144 -3.38 -20.80 0.05
N LEU A 145 -4.04 -21.93 -0.16
CA LEU A 145 -5.39 -22.15 0.35
C LEU A 145 -5.34 -22.07 1.87
N PHE A 146 -6.16 -21.24 2.44
CA PHE A 146 -6.31 -21.22 3.88
C PHE A 146 -7.22 -22.39 4.27
N THR A 147 -6.63 -23.46 4.78
CA THR A 147 -7.32 -24.55 5.45
C THR A 147 -7.22 -24.27 6.95
N SER A 148 -8.05 -23.39 7.49
CA SER A 148 -7.94 -23.11 8.92
C SER A 148 -9.07 -23.68 9.72
N THR A 149 -8.72 -24.20 10.87
CA THR A 149 -9.61 -24.36 12.00
C THR A 149 -9.99 -22.97 12.53
N LYS A 150 -11.21 -22.83 13.06
CA LYS A 150 -11.75 -21.57 13.62
C LYS A 150 -10.79 -20.84 14.59
N GLN A 151 -9.83 -21.55 15.16
CA GLN A 151 -8.83 -21.06 16.11
C GLN A 151 -7.69 -20.26 15.45
N GLU A 152 -7.29 -20.61 14.25
CA GLU A 152 -6.29 -19.88 13.46
C GLU A 152 -6.87 -18.59 12.83
N GLN A 153 -8.15 -18.60 12.47
CA GLN A 153 -8.85 -17.41 11.99
C GLN A 153 -8.84 -16.29 13.03
N ASN A 154 -9.11 -16.61 14.29
CA ASN A 154 -9.07 -15.64 15.40
C ASN A 154 -7.66 -15.10 15.68
N ARG A 155 -6.62 -15.89 15.45
CA ARG A 155 -5.23 -15.48 15.64
C ARG A 155 -4.75 -14.50 14.55
N LEU A 156 -5.21 -14.70 13.31
CA LEU A 156 -4.87 -13.83 12.17
C LEU A 156 -5.64 -12.51 12.20
N GLN A 157 -6.89 -12.49 12.66
CA GLN A 157 -7.60 -11.23 12.93
C GLN A 157 -6.85 -10.36 13.94
N GLN A 158 -6.23 -10.94 14.96
CA GLN A 158 -5.40 -10.20 15.91
C GLN A 158 -4.11 -9.65 15.27
N ILE A 159 -3.49 -10.37 14.33
CA ILE A 159 -2.26 -9.94 13.66
C ILE A 159 -2.56 -8.81 12.66
N VAL A 160 -3.65 -8.89 11.91
CA VAL A 160 -4.07 -7.84 10.97
C VAL A 160 -4.44 -6.56 11.73
N PHE A 161 -5.12 -6.66 12.88
CA PHE A 161 -5.46 -5.51 13.73
C PHE A 161 -4.23 -4.85 14.38
N LEU A 162 -3.15 -5.61 14.62
CA LEU A 162 -1.89 -5.08 15.20
C LEU A 162 -0.98 -4.37 14.17
N HIS A 163 -1.19 -4.60 12.87
CA HIS A 163 -0.40 -3.96 11.81
C HIS A 163 -1.10 -2.77 11.15
N LEU A 164 -2.37 -2.50 11.49
CA LEU A 164 -3.16 -1.37 10.99
C LEU A 164 -3.35 -0.24 12.04
N ARG A 165 -2.63 -0.32 13.17
CA ARG A 165 -2.58 0.76 14.16
C ARG A 165 -1.25 1.49 14.14
#